data_9ee1a11d587f81566d67f6114cb053ba
#
_entry.id   9ee1a11d587f81566d67f6114cb053ba
#
_cell.length_a   1.000
_cell.length_b   1.000
_cell.length_c   1.000
_cell.angle_alpha   90.00
_cell.angle_beta   90.00
_cell.angle_gamma   90.00
#
_symmetry.space_group_name_H-M   'P 1'
#
loop_
_entity.id
_entity.type
_entity.pdbx_description
1 polymer ?
#
loop_
_entity_poly.entity_id
_entity_poly.type
_entity_poly.pdbx_seq_one_letter_code
_entity_poly.pdbx_strand_id
1 'polypeptide(L)'
;MAPHKHKRTLNIYFDTDYTIIGVDGSLRPGARKLFNNLIQSGDHIFIWSGNGIRWKDLDRHKLSHFVTECLEKPLANFQSATEGIPKNSKPDLVIDDNLEIVAALGGVWVNRYYFPNLEDNELDIVGEIIEEVKSKGISLNPRYRKTPIF
;
A
#
# COMPACT_ATOMS: atom_id res chain seq x y z
N MET A 1 2.53 4.33 -34.94
CA MET A 1 2.66 3.47 -33.78
C MET A 1 2.33 4.29 -32.53
N ALA A 2 1.32 3.88 -31.81
CA ALA A 2 0.99 4.58 -30.59
C ALA A 2 2.19 4.50 -29.63
N PRO A 3 2.62 5.62 -29.04
CA PRO A 3 3.67 5.56 -28.05
C PRO A 3 3.24 4.58 -26.95
N HIS A 4 4.10 3.65 -26.62
CA HIS A 4 3.88 2.83 -25.47
C HIS A 4 3.72 3.76 -24.27
N LYS A 5 2.52 3.80 -23.71
CA LYS A 5 2.37 4.38 -22.40
C LYS A 5 3.22 3.50 -21.49
N HIS A 6 4.40 3.96 -21.14
CA HIS A 6 5.15 3.33 -20.09
C HIS A 6 4.26 3.32 -18.86
N LYS A 7 3.84 2.13 -18.46
CA LYS A 7 3.17 2.01 -17.16
C LYS A 7 4.11 2.61 -16.14
N ARG A 8 3.66 3.68 -15.52
CA ARG A 8 4.38 4.33 -14.45
C ARG A 8 4.66 3.32 -13.34
N THR A 9 5.89 3.23 -12.89
CA THR A 9 6.22 2.44 -11.70
C THR A 9 5.90 3.27 -10.46
N LEU A 10 5.32 2.63 -9.46
CA LEU A 10 4.87 3.29 -8.25
C LEU A 10 5.57 2.72 -7.02
N ASN A 11 5.80 3.59 -6.04
CA ASN A 11 6.16 3.20 -4.69
C ASN A 11 4.88 3.12 -3.88
N ILE A 12 4.50 1.91 -3.46
CA ILE A 12 3.25 1.67 -2.77
C ILE A 12 3.57 1.26 -1.33
N TYR A 13 3.05 2.04 -0.39
CA TYR A 13 3.26 1.86 1.04
C TYR A 13 2.04 1.20 1.65
N PHE A 14 2.24 0.06 2.26
CA PHE A 14 1.18 -0.65 2.96
C PHE A 14 1.37 -0.53 4.48
N ASP A 15 0.31 -0.12 5.16
CA ASP A 15 0.19 -0.32 6.59
C ASP A 15 0.16 -1.82 6.91
N THR A 16 0.51 -2.19 8.13
CA THR A 16 0.60 -3.60 8.52
C THR A 16 -0.62 -4.05 9.27
N ASP A 17 -0.82 -3.57 10.51
CA ASP A 17 -1.92 -4.01 11.36
C ASP A 17 -3.27 -3.58 10.79
N TYR A 18 -4.21 -4.50 10.72
CA TYR A 18 -5.58 -4.30 10.20
C TYR A 18 -5.67 -3.98 8.72
N THR A 19 -4.55 -3.86 8.03
CA THR A 19 -4.49 -3.67 6.56
C THR A 19 -4.06 -4.95 5.86
N ILE A 20 -2.95 -5.55 6.29
CA ILE A 20 -2.41 -6.80 5.72
C ILE A 20 -2.61 -7.96 6.67
N ILE A 21 -2.49 -7.73 7.98
CA ILE A 21 -2.63 -8.77 9.00
C ILE A 21 -3.68 -8.39 10.04
N GLY A 22 -4.39 -9.41 10.54
CA GLY A 22 -5.39 -9.25 11.57
C GLY A 22 -4.82 -9.24 12.98
N VAL A 23 -5.72 -9.20 13.96
CA VAL A 23 -5.38 -9.15 15.39
C VAL A 23 -4.55 -10.35 15.82
N ASP A 24 -4.85 -11.53 15.28
CA ASP A 24 -4.16 -12.79 15.59
C ASP A 24 -2.90 -13.00 14.74
N GLY A 25 -2.52 -12.02 13.92
CA GLY A 25 -1.39 -12.13 13.02
C GLY A 25 -1.68 -12.87 11.71
N SER A 26 -2.94 -13.27 11.46
CA SER A 26 -3.30 -13.94 10.21
C SER A 26 -3.22 -13.00 9.01
N LEU A 27 -2.80 -13.54 7.86
CA LEU A 27 -2.66 -12.77 6.64
C LEU A 27 -4.03 -12.51 6.00
N ARG A 28 -4.27 -11.27 5.59
CA ARG A 28 -5.48 -10.90 4.86
C ARG A 28 -5.51 -11.58 3.51
N PRO A 29 -6.68 -12.13 3.09
CA PRO A 29 -6.80 -12.72 1.76
C PRO A 29 -6.41 -11.76 0.64
N GLY A 30 -5.71 -12.28 -0.36
CA GLY A 30 -5.30 -11.52 -1.52
C GLY A 30 -3.95 -10.81 -1.39
N ALA A 31 -3.35 -10.78 -0.21
CA ALA A 31 -2.09 -10.06 0.02
C ALA A 31 -0.96 -10.58 -0.88
N ARG A 32 -0.74 -11.88 -0.91
CA ARG A 32 0.32 -12.48 -1.74
C ARG A 32 0.09 -12.23 -3.23
N LYS A 33 -1.13 -12.42 -3.69
CA LYS A 33 -1.52 -12.19 -5.08
C LYS A 33 -1.29 -10.74 -5.48
N LEU A 34 -1.73 -9.80 -4.64
CA LEU A 34 -1.53 -8.37 -4.87
C LEU A 34 -0.05 -8.02 -4.95
N PHE A 35 0.73 -8.46 -3.98
CA PHE A 35 2.17 -8.18 -3.95
C PHE A 35 2.88 -8.75 -5.17
N ASN A 36 2.57 -9.99 -5.55
CA ASN A 36 3.15 -10.61 -6.73
C ASN A 36 2.81 -9.81 -8.00
N ASN A 37 1.56 -9.42 -8.15
CA ASN A 37 1.11 -8.63 -9.32
C ASN A 37 1.81 -7.28 -9.40
N LEU A 38 1.98 -6.60 -8.26
CA LEU A 38 2.65 -5.30 -8.21
C LEU A 38 4.12 -5.43 -8.61
N ILE A 39 4.84 -6.42 -8.07
CA ILE A 39 6.24 -6.63 -8.40
C ILE A 39 6.40 -6.99 -9.89
N GLN A 40 5.55 -7.83 -10.43
CA GLN A 40 5.58 -8.17 -11.86
C GLN A 40 5.31 -6.96 -12.75
N SER A 41 4.55 -6.00 -12.27
CA SER A 41 4.30 -4.73 -12.97
C SER A 41 5.42 -3.71 -12.80
N GLY A 42 6.47 -4.04 -12.06
CA GLY A 42 7.60 -3.14 -11.82
C GLY A 42 7.43 -2.19 -10.64
N ASP A 43 6.36 -2.32 -9.88
CA ASP A 43 6.12 -1.47 -8.72
C ASP A 43 6.99 -1.90 -7.54
N HIS A 44 7.22 -0.98 -6.61
CA HIS A 44 7.96 -1.23 -5.38
C HIS A 44 7.03 -1.23 -4.19
N ILE A 45 7.20 -2.20 -3.32
CA ILE A 45 6.38 -2.37 -2.12
C ILE A 45 7.19 -1.97 -0.89
N PHE A 46 6.64 -1.04 -0.14
CA PHE A 46 7.16 -0.61 1.16
C PHE A 46 6.13 -0.98 2.22
N ILE A 47 6.62 -1.47 3.34
CA ILE A 47 5.76 -1.80 4.47
C ILE A 47 6.12 -0.87 5.62
N TRP A 48 5.15 -0.24 6.23
CA TRP A 48 5.37 0.54 7.42
C TRP A 48 4.32 0.30 8.49
N SER A 49 4.67 0.62 9.71
CA SER A 49 3.79 0.42 10.87
C SER A 49 4.15 1.41 11.96
N GLY A 50 3.14 1.91 12.65
CA GLY A 50 3.33 2.68 13.89
C GLY A 50 3.88 1.86 15.04
N ASN A 51 3.87 0.54 14.91
CA ASN A 51 4.39 -0.42 15.90
C ASN A 51 5.81 -0.90 15.57
N GLY A 52 6.55 -0.17 14.74
CA GLY A 52 7.95 -0.47 14.43
C GLY A 52 8.17 -1.23 13.13
N ILE A 53 9.35 -1.81 13.00
CA ILE A 53 9.80 -2.51 11.80
C ILE A 53 9.26 -3.95 11.82
N ARG A 54 8.63 -4.37 10.73
CA ARG A 54 7.79 -5.58 10.71
C ARG A 54 8.33 -6.74 9.86
N TRP A 55 9.65 -6.84 9.68
CA TRP A 55 10.23 -7.94 8.92
C TRP A 55 9.83 -9.32 9.42
N LYS A 56 9.70 -9.50 10.75
CA LYS A 56 9.31 -10.79 11.33
C LYS A 56 7.93 -11.26 10.87
N ASP A 57 6.96 -10.34 10.81
CA ASP A 57 5.61 -10.65 10.34
C ASP A 57 5.62 -11.02 8.85
N LEU A 58 6.40 -10.30 8.06
CA LEU A 58 6.54 -10.57 6.63
C LEU A 58 7.22 -11.93 6.39
N ASP A 59 8.26 -12.24 7.15
CA ASP A 59 8.97 -13.53 7.06
C ASP A 59 8.04 -14.69 7.40
N ARG A 60 7.24 -14.53 8.46
CA ARG A 60 6.27 -15.54 8.87
C ARG A 60 5.30 -15.90 7.75
N HIS A 61 4.89 -14.92 6.96
CA HIS A 61 3.97 -15.11 5.84
C HIS A 61 4.69 -15.30 4.50
N LYS A 62 6.02 -15.38 4.49
CA LYS A 62 6.85 -15.52 3.29
C LYS A 62 6.61 -14.40 2.27
N LEU A 63 6.51 -13.16 2.76
CA LEU A 63 6.29 -11.98 1.93
C LEU A 63 7.51 -11.09 1.79
N SER A 64 8.57 -11.33 2.56
CA SER A 64 9.74 -10.43 2.63
C SER A 64 10.39 -10.20 1.28
N HIS A 65 10.41 -11.21 0.41
CA HIS A 65 11.04 -11.09 -0.91
C HIS A 65 10.32 -10.14 -1.87
N PHE A 66 9.07 -9.79 -1.59
CA PHE A 66 8.34 -8.79 -2.37
C PHE A 66 8.63 -7.36 -1.93
N VAL A 67 9.20 -7.18 -0.74
CA VAL A 67 9.26 -5.88 -0.06
C VAL A 67 10.61 -5.23 -0.23
N THR A 68 10.61 -3.98 -0.68
CA THR A 68 11.84 -3.19 -0.83
C THR A 68 12.39 -2.78 0.52
N GLU A 69 11.53 -2.29 1.41
CA GLU A 69 11.94 -1.81 2.72
C GLU A 69 10.79 -1.79 3.72
N CYS A 70 11.10 -1.99 4.99
CA CYS A 70 10.19 -1.77 6.12
C CYS A 70 10.61 -0.50 6.86
N LEU A 71 9.63 0.35 7.18
CA LEU A 71 9.87 1.61 7.87
C LEU A 71 8.92 1.78 9.05
N GLU A 72 9.25 2.70 9.93
CA GLU A 72 8.29 3.16 10.94
C GLU A 72 7.34 4.17 10.31
N LYS A 73 6.04 3.97 10.53
CA LYS A 73 5.02 4.88 10.03
C LYS A 73 4.91 6.09 10.96
N PRO A 74 4.86 7.32 10.43
CA PRO A 74 4.62 8.49 11.25
C PRO A 74 3.22 8.40 11.88
N LEU A 75 3.09 8.92 13.10
CA LEU A 75 1.83 8.92 13.85
C LEU A 75 1.06 10.24 13.68
N ALA A 76 1.73 11.28 13.19
CA ALA A 76 1.14 12.59 12.96
C ALA A 76 2.00 13.36 11.96
N ASN A 77 1.49 14.49 11.45
CA ASN A 77 2.22 15.36 10.51
C ASN A 77 2.77 14.58 9.32
N PHE A 78 1.93 13.78 8.70
CA PHE A 78 2.33 12.78 7.70
C PHE A 78 3.14 13.39 6.56
N GLN A 79 2.77 14.55 6.05
CA GLN A 79 3.47 15.19 4.95
C GLN A 79 4.90 15.60 5.32
N SER A 80 5.06 16.30 6.44
CA SER A 80 6.39 16.71 6.89
C SER A 80 7.24 15.53 7.32
N ALA A 81 6.64 14.50 7.89
CA ALA A 81 7.35 13.28 8.28
C ALA A 81 7.91 12.51 7.08
N THR A 82 7.25 12.58 5.92
CA THR A 82 7.74 11.94 4.69
C THR A 82 8.83 12.73 3.98
N GLU A 83 9.06 13.99 4.35
CA GLU A 83 10.13 14.80 3.75
C GLU A 83 11.52 14.17 3.97
N GLY A 84 11.71 13.46 5.06
CA GLY A 84 12.96 12.74 5.35
C GLY A 84 13.20 11.48 4.53
N ILE A 85 12.21 11.01 3.79
CA ILE A 85 12.35 9.84 2.94
C ILE A 85 13.06 10.25 1.65
N PRO A 86 14.08 9.47 1.18
CA PRO A 86 14.74 9.78 -0.08
C PRO A 86 13.75 9.89 -1.23
N LYS A 87 14.01 10.81 -2.17
CA LYS A 87 13.10 11.12 -3.27
C LYS A 87 12.62 9.90 -4.04
N ASN A 88 13.51 8.95 -4.31
CA ASN A 88 13.18 7.75 -5.08
C ASN A 88 12.37 6.72 -4.28
N SER A 89 12.25 6.90 -2.97
CA SER A 89 11.54 6.00 -2.07
C SER A 89 10.25 6.60 -1.52
N LYS A 90 9.91 7.84 -1.88
CA LYS A 90 8.70 8.49 -1.37
C LYS A 90 7.45 7.75 -1.82
N PRO A 91 6.41 7.68 -0.97
CA PRO A 91 5.17 7.02 -1.35
C PRO A 91 4.45 7.74 -2.51
N ASP A 92 4.06 6.97 -3.50
CA ASP A 92 3.11 7.41 -4.53
C ASP A 92 1.68 7.14 -4.10
N LEU A 93 1.47 6.00 -3.46
CA LEU A 93 0.18 5.59 -2.91
C LEU A 93 0.39 4.95 -1.54
N VAL A 94 -0.48 5.29 -0.61
CA VAL A 94 -0.52 4.68 0.73
C VAL A 94 -1.78 3.81 0.83
N ILE A 95 -1.64 2.58 1.27
CA ILE A 95 -2.75 1.67 1.51
C ILE A 95 -2.88 1.49 3.02
N ASP A 96 -3.96 1.98 3.58
CA ASP A 96 -4.11 2.09 5.03
C ASP A 96 -5.58 2.03 5.45
N ASP A 97 -5.85 1.52 6.63
CA ASP A 97 -7.18 1.54 7.23
C ASP A 97 -7.48 2.89 7.93
N ASN A 98 -6.48 3.74 8.10
CA ASN A 98 -6.62 5.08 8.64
C ASN A 98 -6.82 6.09 7.49
N LEU A 99 -8.04 6.59 7.37
CA LEU A 99 -8.39 7.53 6.31
C LEU A 99 -7.57 8.83 6.37
N GLU A 100 -7.17 9.24 7.56
CA GLU A 100 -6.42 10.48 7.75
C GLU A 100 -5.08 10.45 7.00
N ILE A 101 -4.32 9.36 7.11
CA ILE A 101 -3.05 9.26 6.39
C ILE A 101 -3.27 9.12 4.88
N VAL A 102 -4.29 8.39 4.46
CA VAL A 102 -4.63 8.25 3.04
C VAL A 102 -5.00 9.61 2.45
N ALA A 103 -5.79 10.40 3.15
CA ALA A 103 -6.16 11.74 2.71
C ALA A 103 -4.96 12.69 2.66
N ALA A 104 -4.04 12.57 3.61
CA ALA A 104 -2.87 13.43 3.68
C ALA A 104 -1.84 13.13 2.59
N LEU A 105 -1.64 11.87 2.24
CA LEU A 105 -0.57 11.45 1.32
C LEU A 105 -1.06 10.98 -0.05
N GLY A 106 -2.31 10.63 -0.15
CA GLY A 106 -2.89 10.01 -1.33
C GLY A 106 -2.76 8.49 -1.29
N GLY A 107 -3.77 7.80 -1.77
CA GLY A 107 -3.77 6.35 -1.80
C GLY A 107 -5.15 5.73 -1.72
N VAL A 108 -5.25 4.60 -1.07
CA VAL A 108 -6.48 3.81 -0.98
C VAL A 108 -6.78 3.45 0.47
N TRP A 109 -7.97 3.82 0.90
CA TRP A 109 -8.47 3.42 2.20
C TRP A 109 -9.05 2.00 2.12
N VAL A 110 -8.80 1.20 3.17
CA VAL A 110 -9.34 -0.15 3.30
C VAL A 110 -10.10 -0.30 4.60
N ASN A 111 -11.12 -1.16 4.61
CA ASN A 111 -11.75 -1.57 5.86
C ASN A 111 -10.78 -2.38 6.69
N ARG A 112 -10.88 -2.25 8.01
CA ARG A 112 -10.02 -2.99 8.93
C ARG A 112 -10.25 -4.49 8.84
N TYR A 113 -9.17 -5.25 8.88
CA TYR A 113 -9.17 -6.70 8.94
C TYR A 113 -8.81 -7.14 10.36
N TYR A 114 -9.77 -7.64 11.11
CA TYR A 114 -9.56 -8.02 12.51
C TYR A 114 -9.25 -9.50 12.67
N PHE A 115 -10.13 -10.36 12.16
CA PHE A 115 -10.07 -11.81 12.33
C PHE A 115 -10.12 -12.51 10.97
N PRO A 116 -9.65 -13.78 10.90
CA PRO A 116 -9.67 -14.51 9.65
C PRO A 116 -11.05 -14.51 8.99
N ASN A 117 -11.10 -14.04 7.76
CA ASN A 117 -12.30 -14.00 6.94
C ASN A 117 -11.91 -14.27 5.48
N LEU A 118 -12.16 -15.50 5.01
CA LEU A 118 -11.77 -15.90 3.67
C LEU A 118 -12.55 -15.18 2.56
N GLU A 119 -13.66 -14.56 2.91
CA GLU A 119 -14.48 -13.78 1.96
C GLU A 119 -14.02 -12.32 1.86
N ASP A 120 -13.05 -11.89 2.65
CA ASP A 120 -12.50 -10.54 2.56
C ASP A 120 -11.87 -10.33 1.17
N ASN A 121 -12.35 -9.33 0.45
CA ASN A 121 -11.88 -8.99 -0.90
C ASN A 121 -11.28 -7.59 -1.00
N GLU A 122 -10.98 -6.97 0.13
CA GLU A 122 -10.50 -5.58 0.15
C GLU A 122 -9.21 -5.39 -0.65
N LEU A 123 -8.28 -6.35 -0.57
CA LEU A 123 -7.03 -6.23 -1.31
C LEU A 123 -7.20 -6.46 -2.82
N ASP A 124 -8.22 -7.21 -3.24
CA ASP A 124 -8.57 -7.30 -4.65
C ASP A 124 -9.07 -5.94 -5.17
N ILE A 125 -9.89 -5.26 -4.37
CA ILE A 125 -10.36 -3.90 -4.70
C ILE A 125 -9.19 -2.93 -4.78
N VAL A 126 -8.25 -3.01 -3.85
CA VAL A 126 -7.02 -2.19 -3.89
C VAL A 126 -6.27 -2.41 -5.20
N GLY A 127 -6.10 -3.66 -5.60
CA GLY A 127 -5.43 -4.00 -6.86
C GLY A 127 -6.10 -3.38 -8.07
N GLU A 128 -7.43 -3.42 -8.13
CA GLU A 128 -8.21 -2.79 -9.21
C GLU A 128 -8.02 -1.27 -9.24
N ILE A 129 -8.03 -0.63 -8.08
CA ILE A 129 -7.83 0.82 -7.97
C ILE A 129 -6.43 1.20 -8.42
N ILE A 130 -5.40 0.46 -8.01
CA ILE A 130 -4.02 0.71 -8.44
C ILE A 130 -3.89 0.60 -9.95
N GLU A 131 -4.48 -0.42 -10.57
CA GLU A 131 -4.48 -0.57 -12.03
C GLU A 131 -5.16 0.61 -12.72
N GLU A 132 -6.27 1.09 -12.19
CA GLU A 132 -6.94 2.29 -12.71
C GLU A 132 -6.04 3.51 -12.63
N VAL A 133 -5.40 3.75 -11.49
CA VAL A 133 -4.50 4.88 -11.30
C VAL A 133 -3.32 4.79 -12.27
N LYS A 134 -2.78 3.60 -12.49
CA LYS A 134 -1.66 3.41 -13.43
C LYS A 134 -2.07 3.66 -14.87
N SER A 135 -3.26 3.26 -15.27
CA SER A 135 -3.73 3.40 -16.65
C SER A 135 -4.36 4.76 -16.96
N LYS A 136 -5.04 5.37 -15.99
CA LYS A 136 -5.80 6.60 -16.18
C LYS A 136 -5.26 7.81 -15.40
N GLY A 137 -4.32 7.59 -14.49
CA GLY A 137 -3.80 8.63 -13.61
C GLY A 137 -4.66 8.91 -12.39
N ILE A 138 -5.87 8.36 -12.33
CA ILE A 138 -6.85 8.60 -11.27
C ILE A 138 -7.81 7.42 -11.19
N SER A 139 -8.43 7.20 -10.03
CA SER A 139 -9.55 6.31 -9.86
C SER A 139 -10.78 7.07 -9.36
N LEU A 140 -11.96 6.69 -9.82
CA LEU A 140 -13.23 7.23 -9.33
C LEU A 140 -13.79 6.43 -8.14
N ASN A 141 -13.10 5.39 -7.72
CA ASN A 141 -13.53 4.61 -6.56
C ASN A 141 -13.51 5.50 -5.30
N PRO A 142 -14.57 5.48 -4.46
CA PRO A 142 -14.63 6.32 -3.25
C PRO A 142 -13.51 6.08 -2.24
N ARG A 143 -12.82 4.95 -2.30
CA ARG A 143 -11.68 4.62 -1.43
C ARG A 143 -10.38 5.30 -1.85
N TYR A 144 -10.33 5.82 -3.07
CA TYR A 144 -9.16 6.49 -3.59
C TYR A 144 -9.10 7.96 -3.17
N ARG A 145 -7.90 8.40 -2.79
CA ARG A 145 -7.60 9.81 -2.56
C ARG A 145 -6.41 10.19 -3.40
N LYS A 146 -6.56 11.27 -4.16
CA LYS A 146 -5.50 11.81 -5.00
C LYS A 146 -4.34 12.32 -4.14
N THR A 147 -3.12 12.07 -4.60
CA THR A 147 -1.93 12.63 -3.95
C THR A 147 -2.00 14.16 -3.98
N PRO A 148 -1.89 14.84 -2.84
CA PRO A 148 -1.91 16.30 -2.81
C PRO A 148 -0.75 16.89 -3.61
N ILE A 149 -1.03 18.01 -4.31
CA ILE A 149 -0.01 18.78 -5.03
C ILE A 149 0.34 19.99 -4.16
N PHE A 150 1.61 20.11 -3.83
CA PHE A 150 2.13 21.25 -3.05
C PHE A 150 3.13 22.04 -3.85
#